data_26ec4806b1052aaf4236a59a39f7cba3
#
_entry.id   26ec4806b1052aaf4236a59a39f7cba3
#
_cell.length_a   1.000
_cell.length_b   1.000
_cell.length_c   1.000
_cell.angle_alpha   90.00
_cell.angle_beta   90.00
_cell.angle_gamma   90.00
#
_symmetry.space_group_name_H-M   'P 1'
#
loop_
_entity.id
_entity.type
_entity.pdbx_description
1 polymer ?
#
loop_
_entity_poly.entity_id
_entity_poly.type
_entity_poly.pdbx_seq_one_letter_code
_entity_poly.pdbx_strand_id
1 'polypeptide(L)'
;MHRSTFLMAGALLISLTILVKANVVEAQVSATQEIPTFTSVEVDLWPEYDQPSVLVVYHLILAPGTALPASLTLHIPSTAGDPYNLASRQTDGQLYNMAYTRTVEGNFSRINFTTTTQEIQFEYYDPGINKTSGDQSPYPILKRGKSQRAYTYEWQGDYAVKSMLIQVQQPLGATQMTITPALGSGVAGEGGLVYYNGQVGAVTANTKFKVFLSYQKPDDSLSAPALKVQPSSPITPQTSGRTFNLMDYLPWILGGAGVLLAAGGGLWYWRSIREERRTFSLKPIIARGKPKESSLDERIYCYQCGKQAGEGDIFCRSCGTRLRKE
;
A
#
# COMPACT_ATOMS: atom_id res chain seq x y z
N MET A 1 66.42 66.52 37.11
CA MET A 1 66.73 65.23 36.43
C MET A 1 65.93 64.14 37.08
N HIS A 2 64.70 63.85 36.56
CA HIS A 2 63.90 62.68 36.92
C HIS A 2 62.57 62.71 36.06
N ARG A 3 62.69 62.35 34.74
CA ARG A 3 61.53 62.23 33.90
C ARG A 3 61.82 61.31 32.73
N SER A 4 62.26 60.08 32.90
CA SER A 4 62.51 59.18 31.77
C SER A 4 62.33 57.68 32.07
N THR A 5 61.82 57.27 33.21
CA THR A 5 61.74 55.84 33.57
C THR A 5 60.31 55.26 33.66
N PHE A 6 59.27 56.02 33.29
CA PHE A 6 57.87 55.54 33.38
C PHE A 6 57.19 55.15 32.06
N LEU A 7 57.92 55.24 30.95
CA LEU A 7 57.33 54.95 29.63
C LEU A 7 57.72 53.60 29.02
N MET A 8 58.51 52.77 29.68
CA MET A 8 58.89 51.43 29.17
C MET A 8 58.18 50.27 29.85
N ALA A 9 57.42 50.48 30.91
CA ALA A 9 56.61 49.38 31.56
C ALA A 9 55.22 49.16 30.98
N GLY A 10 54.75 50.11 30.15
CA GLY A 10 53.40 50.01 29.53
C GLY A 10 53.33 49.24 28.20
N ALA A 11 54.49 49.02 27.54
CA ALA A 11 54.50 48.39 26.20
C ALA A 11 54.62 46.84 26.22
N LEU A 12 54.92 46.25 27.41
CA LEU A 12 55.17 44.81 27.53
C LEU A 12 53.88 44.02 27.94
N LEU A 13 52.84 44.70 28.35
CA LEU A 13 51.60 44.08 28.79
C LEU A 13 50.48 44.02 27.70
N ILE A 14 50.67 44.63 26.51
CA ILE A 14 49.72 44.63 25.39
C ILE A 14 50.03 43.55 24.33
N SER A 15 51.22 42.94 24.38
CA SER A 15 51.62 41.93 23.36
C SER A 15 51.34 40.48 23.76
N LEU A 16 50.71 40.19 24.89
CA LEU A 16 50.43 38.81 25.34
C LEU A 16 48.96 38.39 25.28
N THR A 17 48.09 39.17 24.64
CA THR A 17 46.68 38.84 24.48
C THR A 17 46.26 38.47 23.04
N ILE A 18 47.21 38.27 22.12
CA ILE A 18 46.93 37.90 20.72
C ILE A 18 47.62 36.57 20.41
N LEU A 19 47.28 35.49 21.04
CA LEU A 19 47.60 34.15 20.52
C LEU A 19 46.90 33.05 21.33
N VAL A 20 45.59 32.90 21.17
CA VAL A 20 44.96 31.57 21.15
C VAL A 20 43.61 31.75 20.47
N LYS A 21 43.56 31.98 19.18
CA LYS A 21 42.48 31.47 18.39
C LYS A 21 42.79 29.98 18.15
N ALA A 22 42.39 29.15 19.08
CA ALA A 22 42.29 27.72 18.81
C ALA A 22 41.32 27.57 17.66
N ASN A 23 41.83 27.29 16.46
CA ASN A 23 41.05 26.75 15.40
C ASN A 23 40.56 25.40 15.89
N VAL A 24 39.34 25.35 16.44
CA VAL A 24 38.59 24.13 16.58
C VAL A 24 38.30 23.72 15.16
N VAL A 25 39.17 22.90 14.57
CA VAL A 25 38.83 22.11 13.39
C VAL A 25 37.81 21.13 13.92
N GLU A 26 36.50 21.48 13.75
CA GLU A 26 35.45 20.49 13.80
C GLU A 26 35.82 19.46 12.73
N ALA A 27 36.35 18.32 13.17
CA ALA A 27 36.42 17.14 12.33
C ALA A 27 34.99 16.85 11.95
N GLN A 28 34.61 17.26 10.75
CA GLN A 28 33.43 16.74 10.10
C GLN A 28 33.63 15.23 10.04
N VAL A 29 33.02 14.51 10.97
CA VAL A 29 32.83 13.09 10.86
C VAL A 29 31.97 12.94 9.61
N SER A 30 32.62 12.67 8.47
CA SER A 30 31.91 12.18 7.28
C SER A 30 31.20 10.92 7.74
N ALA A 31 29.92 11.03 8.07
CA ALA A 31 29.08 9.87 8.29
C ALA A 31 29.27 9.01 7.03
N THR A 32 29.96 7.90 7.16
CA THR A 32 30.05 6.91 6.10
C THR A 32 28.62 6.49 5.82
N GLN A 33 28.05 7.03 4.75
CA GLN A 33 26.67 6.72 4.36
C GLN A 33 26.67 5.23 4.03
N GLU A 34 26.08 4.44 4.90
CA GLU A 34 25.98 3.00 4.72
C GLU A 34 25.23 2.74 3.41
N ILE A 35 25.83 1.94 2.52
CA ILE A 35 25.21 1.63 1.23
C ILE A 35 23.91 0.88 1.51
N PRO A 36 22.77 1.38 1.04
CA PRO A 36 21.49 0.72 1.25
C PRO A 36 21.50 -0.74 0.73
N THR A 37 20.81 -1.62 1.42
CA THR A 37 20.60 -3.00 1.01
C THR A 37 19.12 -3.29 0.92
N PHE A 38 18.74 -4.22 0.04
CA PHE A 38 17.36 -4.66 -0.05
C PHE A 38 17.15 -5.96 0.73
N THR A 39 16.07 -6.01 1.52
CA THR A 39 15.59 -7.24 2.13
C THR A 39 15.00 -8.15 1.06
N SER A 40 14.22 -7.57 0.16
CA SER A 40 13.59 -8.28 -0.95
C SER A 40 13.60 -7.43 -2.21
N VAL A 41 13.84 -8.09 -3.33
CA VAL A 41 13.60 -7.58 -4.67
C VAL A 41 12.79 -8.63 -5.42
N GLU A 42 11.61 -8.28 -5.85
CA GLU A 42 10.80 -9.07 -6.77
C GLU A 42 10.80 -8.39 -8.12
N VAL A 43 11.10 -9.15 -9.16
CA VAL A 43 11.17 -8.68 -10.54
C VAL A 43 10.14 -9.41 -11.37
N ASP A 44 9.13 -8.69 -11.84
CA ASP A 44 8.13 -9.23 -12.73
C ASP A 44 8.47 -8.85 -14.16
N LEU A 45 8.51 -9.84 -15.04
CA LEU A 45 8.76 -9.71 -16.47
C LEU A 45 7.48 -10.09 -17.22
N TRP A 46 6.80 -9.10 -17.82
CA TRP A 46 5.55 -9.29 -18.56
C TRP A 46 5.74 -8.92 -20.05
N PRO A 47 6.21 -9.87 -20.87
CA PRO A 47 6.40 -9.61 -22.29
C PRO A 47 5.06 -9.44 -23.01
N GLU A 48 4.98 -8.45 -23.91
CA GLU A 48 3.81 -8.19 -24.76
C GLU A 48 2.49 -8.18 -23.96
N TYR A 49 2.53 -7.54 -22.77
CA TYR A 49 1.36 -7.42 -21.92
C TYR A 49 0.36 -6.43 -22.50
N ASP A 50 0.65 -5.14 -22.47
CA ASP A 50 -0.18 -4.04 -22.97
C ASP A 50 0.55 -3.18 -24.04
N GLN A 51 1.86 -3.40 -24.22
CA GLN A 51 2.69 -2.82 -25.25
C GLN A 51 3.55 -3.90 -25.93
N PRO A 52 4.05 -3.66 -27.17
CA PRO A 52 4.94 -4.60 -27.89
C PRO A 52 6.38 -4.58 -27.32
N SER A 53 6.51 -4.61 -26.00
CA SER A 53 7.73 -4.50 -25.19
C SER A 53 7.60 -5.42 -23.98
N VAL A 54 8.62 -5.50 -23.15
CA VAL A 54 8.52 -6.15 -21.84
C VAL A 54 8.24 -5.08 -20.78
N LEU A 55 7.11 -5.20 -20.09
CA LEU A 55 6.90 -4.46 -18.86
C LEU A 55 7.72 -5.14 -17.76
N VAL A 56 8.65 -4.40 -17.18
CA VAL A 56 9.47 -4.81 -16.05
C VAL A 56 8.98 -4.07 -14.82
N VAL A 57 8.55 -4.82 -13.80
CA VAL A 57 8.08 -4.26 -12.54
C VAL A 57 9.00 -4.71 -11.42
N TYR A 58 9.50 -3.77 -10.64
CA TYR A 58 10.26 -4.05 -9.42
C TYR A 58 9.42 -3.73 -8.20
N HIS A 59 9.31 -4.70 -7.31
CA HIS A 59 8.87 -4.51 -5.94
C HIS A 59 10.10 -4.60 -5.03
N LEU A 60 10.51 -3.45 -4.50
CA LEU A 60 11.75 -3.30 -3.74
C LEU A 60 11.43 -3.03 -2.28
N ILE A 61 12.05 -3.79 -1.37
CA ILE A 61 11.91 -3.58 0.07
C ILE A 61 13.30 -3.33 0.66
N LEU A 62 13.54 -2.11 1.13
CA LEU A 62 14.78 -1.74 1.83
C LEU A 62 14.93 -2.49 3.15
N ALA A 63 16.18 -2.70 3.56
CA ALA A 63 16.47 -3.28 4.87
C ALA A 63 15.92 -2.37 6.00
N PRO A 64 15.36 -2.96 7.09
CA PRO A 64 14.72 -2.19 8.16
C PRO A 64 15.64 -1.17 8.84
N GLY A 65 16.96 -1.40 8.81
CA GLY A 65 17.96 -0.48 9.39
C GLY A 65 18.39 0.66 8.46
N THR A 66 17.87 0.73 7.23
CA THR A 66 18.23 1.79 6.28
C THR A 66 17.73 3.14 6.78
N ALA A 67 18.65 4.11 6.92
CA ALA A 67 18.30 5.48 7.30
C ALA A 67 17.45 6.13 6.19
N LEU A 68 16.31 6.70 6.57
CA LEU A 68 15.39 7.40 5.68
C LEU A 68 15.43 8.91 5.99
N PRO A 69 15.35 9.79 4.97
CA PRO A 69 15.19 9.48 3.55
C PRO A 69 16.45 8.86 2.94
N ALA A 70 16.28 7.84 2.08
CA ALA A 70 17.38 7.16 1.40
C ALA A 70 17.46 7.58 -0.08
N SER A 71 18.67 7.96 -0.53
CA SER A 71 18.94 8.22 -1.94
C SER A 71 19.38 6.93 -2.61
N LEU A 72 18.72 6.59 -3.72
CA LEU A 72 18.90 5.35 -4.46
C LEU A 72 19.21 5.64 -5.93
N THR A 73 19.92 4.71 -6.54
CA THR A 73 20.25 4.71 -7.98
C THR A 73 19.94 3.34 -8.54
N LEU A 74 19.11 3.27 -9.57
CA LEU A 74 18.85 2.03 -10.33
C LEU A 74 19.28 2.22 -11.78
N HIS A 75 19.79 1.16 -12.38
CA HIS A 75 20.16 1.13 -13.79
C HIS A 75 19.13 0.34 -14.59
N ILE A 76 18.63 0.95 -15.67
CA ILE A 76 17.73 0.33 -16.64
C ILE A 76 18.36 0.45 -18.05
N PRO A 77 17.97 -0.38 -19.03
CA PRO A 77 18.40 -0.19 -20.41
C PRO A 77 18.14 1.23 -20.92
N SER A 78 19.11 1.84 -21.61
CA SER A 78 18.92 3.20 -22.13
C SER A 78 17.76 3.29 -23.13
N THR A 79 17.47 2.18 -23.81
CA THR A 79 16.37 2.01 -24.75
C THR A 79 14.99 2.02 -24.10
N ALA A 80 14.92 1.77 -22.80
CA ALA A 80 13.66 1.82 -22.05
C ALA A 80 13.10 3.26 -21.90
N GLY A 81 13.97 4.26 -22.08
CA GLY A 81 13.54 5.65 -21.89
C GLY A 81 13.37 6.03 -20.43
N ASP A 82 12.34 6.81 -20.15
CA ASP A 82 11.98 7.20 -18.79
C ASP A 82 11.19 6.06 -18.09
N PRO A 83 11.31 5.92 -16.77
CA PRO A 83 10.43 5.04 -16.02
C PRO A 83 8.96 5.32 -16.28
N TYR A 84 8.17 4.27 -16.45
CA TYR A 84 6.72 4.39 -16.58
C TYR A 84 6.08 4.77 -15.26
N ASN A 85 6.57 4.16 -14.17
CA ASN A 85 6.11 4.47 -12.83
C ASN A 85 7.29 4.35 -11.83
N LEU A 86 7.37 5.26 -10.90
CA LEU A 86 8.25 5.19 -9.74
C LEU A 86 7.47 5.73 -8.54
N ALA A 87 7.13 4.86 -7.61
CA ALA A 87 6.28 5.19 -6.48
C ALA A 87 6.79 4.54 -5.19
N SER A 88 6.49 5.16 -4.07
CA SER A 88 6.70 4.60 -2.74
C SER A 88 5.36 4.24 -2.10
N ARG A 89 5.31 3.11 -1.39
CA ARG A 89 4.14 2.73 -0.60
C ARG A 89 4.21 3.39 0.76
N GLN A 90 3.20 4.18 1.07
CA GLN A 90 3.10 4.86 2.36
C GLN A 90 2.39 3.99 3.41
N THR A 91 2.40 4.43 4.65
CA THR A 91 1.79 3.72 5.78
C THR A 91 0.28 3.52 5.66
N ASP A 92 -0.39 4.31 4.82
CA ASP A 92 -1.79 4.16 4.46
C ASP A 92 -2.03 3.05 3.41
N GLY A 93 -0.97 2.38 2.95
CA GLY A 93 -1.00 1.35 1.92
C GLY A 93 -1.09 1.88 0.49
N GLN A 94 -1.18 3.20 0.28
CA GLN A 94 -1.27 3.79 -1.05
C GLN A 94 0.12 4.02 -1.66
N LEU A 95 0.17 4.01 -2.99
CA LEU A 95 1.35 4.32 -3.78
C LEU A 95 1.35 5.80 -4.15
N TYR A 96 2.47 6.48 -3.86
CA TYR A 96 2.68 7.88 -4.21
C TYR A 96 3.89 8.02 -5.11
N ASN A 97 3.71 8.72 -6.24
CA ASN A 97 4.76 8.95 -7.20
C ASN A 97 5.93 9.72 -6.59
N MET A 98 7.14 9.31 -6.95
CA MET A 98 8.38 9.97 -6.54
C MET A 98 9.03 10.70 -7.71
N ALA A 99 9.67 11.83 -7.41
CA ALA A 99 10.52 12.51 -8.38
C ALA A 99 11.83 11.74 -8.60
N TYR A 100 12.34 11.76 -9.82
CA TYR A 100 13.62 11.15 -10.18
C TYR A 100 14.40 12.04 -11.16
N THR A 101 15.67 11.72 -11.33
CA THR A 101 16.50 12.26 -12.42
C THR A 101 17.06 11.09 -13.22
N ARG A 102 17.07 11.22 -14.55
CA ARG A 102 17.60 10.23 -15.47
C ARG A 102 18.87 10.75 -16.15
N THR A 103 19.91 9.96 -16.13
CA THR A 103 21.17 10.24 -16.86
C THR A 103 21.51 9.03 -17.72
N VAL A 104 21.72 9.23 -19.02
CA VAL A 104 22.08 8.15 -19.95
C VAL A 104 23.59 7.92 -19.91
N GLU A 105 23.99 6.68 -19.67
CA GLU A 105 25.39 6.23 -19.58
C GLU A 105 25.59 5.00 -20.47
N GLY A 106 25.92 5.23 -21.74
CA GLY A 106 26.09 4.15 -22.71
C GLY A 106 24.80 3.37 -22.96
N ASN A 107 24.84 2.07 -22.69
CA ASN A 107 23.69 1.17 -22.88
C ASN A 107 22.68 1.22 -21.72
N PHE A 108 22.94 2.00 -20.69
CA PHE A 108 22.09 2.10 -19.51
C PHE A 108 21.71 3.55 -19.22
N SER A 109 20.59 3.70 -18.55
CA SER A 109 20.18 4.95 -17.91
C SER A 109 20.25 4.77 -16.40
N ARG A 110 20.87 5.72 -15.74
CA ARG A 110 20.89 5.81 -14.29
C ARG A 110 19.71 6.64 -13.80
N ILE A 111 18.88 6.04 -12.98
CA ILE A 111 17.69 6.63 -12.38
C ILE A 111 18.00 6.92 -10.91
N ASN A 112 18.14 8.20 -10.56
CA ASN A 112 18.39 8.62 -9.18
C ASN A 112 17.11 9.17 -8.58
N PHE A 113 16.79 8.73 -7.37
CA PHE A 113 15.60 9.16 -6.62
C PHE A 113 15.82 9.04 -5.12
N THR A 114 14.94 9.66 -4.35
CA THR A 114 14.97 9.61 -2.88
C THR A 114 13.65 9.10 -2.36
N THR A 115 13.70 8.08 -1.48
CA THR A 115 12.52 7.53 -0.84
C THR A 115 12.47 7.89 0.64
N THR A 116 11.26 8.09 1.15
CA THR A 116 10.98 8.29 2.59
C THR A 116 10.38 7.03 3.23
N THR A 117 10.18 5.96 2.47
CA THR A 117 9.62 4.69 2.93
C THR A 117 10.49 3.52 2.48
N GLN A 118 10.28 2.36 3.05
CA GLN A 118 11.05 1.16 2.72
C GLN A 118 10.53 0.43 1.47
N GLU A 119 9.26 0.60 1.11
CA GLU A 119 8.64 -0.10 -0.01
C GLU A 119 8.56 0.80 -1.24
N ILE A 120 9.11 0.31 -2.36
CA ILE A 120 9.21 1.04 -3.61
C ILE A 120 8.70 0.16 -4.73
N GLN A 121 7.89 0.71 -5.61
CA GLN A 121 7.48 0.13 -6.87
C GLN A 121 8.09 0.93 -8.01
N PHE A 122 8.78 0.23 -8.93
CA PHE A 122 9.46 0.84 -10.05
C PHE A 122 9.15 0.07 -11.32
N GLU A 123 8.70 0.76 -12.38
CA GLU A 123 8.23 0.14 -13.62
C GLU A 123 8.82 0.82 -14.84
N TYR A 124 9.19 0.03 -15.82
CA TYR A 124 9.61 0.53 -17.12
C TYR A 124 9.27 -0.46 -18.24
N TYR A 125 9.18 0.05 -19.47
CA TYR A 125 9.01 -0.77 -20.66
C TYR A 125 10.34 -0.94 -21.37
N ASP A 126 10.78 -2.19 -21.59
CA ASP A 126 11.98 -2.51 -22.35
C ASP A 126 11.57 -3.00 -23.75
N PRO A 127 11.91 -2.24 -24.83
CA PRO A 127 11.60 -2.65 -26.20
C PRO A 127 12.49 -3.76 -26.74
N GLY A 128 13.36 -4.37 -25.91
CA GLY A 128 14.40 -5.32 -26.30
C GLY A 128 13.93 -6.68 -26.81
N ILE A 129 12.63 -6.85 -27.13
CA ILE A 129 12.12 -8.12 -27.69
C ILE A 129 12.60 -8.29 -29.12
N ASN A 130 13.44 -9.29 -29.35
CA ASN A 130 13.88 -9.71 -30.69
C ASN A 130 12.85 -10.64 -31.31
N LYS A 131 12.32 -10.25 -32.48
CA LYS A 131 11.34 -11.02 -33.26
C LYS A 131 12.02 -11.63 -34.50
N THR A 132 11.96 -12.95 -34.61
CA THR A 132 12.45 -13.67 -35.79
C THR A 132 11.28 -14.41 -36.43
N SER A 133 10.97 -14.08 -37.67
CA SER A 133 9.96 -14.83 -38.43
C SER A 133 10.43 -16.25 -38.68
N GLY A 134 9.64 -17.22 -38.26
CA GLY A 134 9.96 -18.65 -38.46
C GLY A 134 9.76 -19.12 -39.91
N ASP A 135 9.15 -18.31 -40.75
CA ASP A 135 8.82 -18.67 -42.12
C ASP A 135 9.62 -17.89 -43.15
N GLN A 136 10.57 -18.54 -43.76
CA GLN A 136 11.40 -18.04 -44.86
C GLN A 136 10.71 -18.19 -46.22
N SER A 137 9.41 -18.53 -46.27
CA SER A 137 8.66 -18.71 -47.50
C SER A 137 8.63 -17.41 -48.33
N PRO A 138 9.02 -17.47 -49.60
CA PRO A 138 8.94 -16.32 -50.49
C PRO A 138 7.50 -15.93 -50.85
N TYR A 139 6.52 -16.77 -50.48
CA TYR A 139 5.09 -16.53 -50.77
C TYR A 139 4.35 -15.96 -49.55
N PRO A 140 3.87 -14.71 -49.61
CA PRO A 140 3.19 -14.06 -48.47
C PRO A 140 1.98 -14.79 -47.93
N ILE A 141 1.27 -15.54 -48.79
CA ILE A 141 0.07 -16.33 -48.46
C ILE A 141 0.39 -17.53 -47.56
N LEU A 142 1.63 -18.04 -47.62
CA LEU A 142 2.08 -19.20 -46.86
C LEU A 142 2.84 -18.84 -45.56
N LYS A 143 3.04 -17.55 -45.30
CA LYS A 143 3.69 -17.07 -44.07
C LYS A 143 2.76 -17.13 -42.86
N ARG A 144 2.22 -18.32 -42.56
CA ARG A 144 1.47 -18.63 -41.34
C ARG A 144 2.34 -19.22 -40.25
N GLY A 145 3.64 -18.95 -40.29
CA GLY A 145 4.54 -19.43 -39.25
C GLY A 145 4.44 -18.62 -37.97
N LYS A 146 4.49 -19.31 -36.83
CA LYS A 146 4.71 -18.65 -35.55
C LYS A 146 6.05 -17.92 -35.57
N SER A 147 6.08 -16.66 -35.16
CA SER A 147 7.36 -15.99 -35.00
C SER A 147 7.96 -16.27 -33.63
N GLN A 148 9.26 -16.55 -33.63
CA GLN A 148 10.06 -16.69 -32.42
C GLN A 148 10.27 -15.32 -31.80
N ARG A 149 10.10 -15.22 -30.49
CA ARG A 149 10.42 -14.06 -29.66
C ARG A 149 11.55 -14.45 -28.72
N ALA A 150 12.46 -13.52 -28.47
CA ALA A 150 13.54 -13.69 -27.48
C ALA A 150 13.79 -12.37 -26.77
N TYR A 151 14.06 -12.46 -25.49
CA TYR A 151 14.38 -11.31 -24.64
C TYR A 151 15.38 -11.71 -23.57
N THR A 152 16.25 -10.77 -23.20
CA THR A 152 17.21 -10.95 -22.10
C THR A 152 17.03 -9.82 -21.11
N TYR A 153 16.61 -10.15 -19.92
CA TYR A 153 16.63 -9.28 -18.76
C TYR A 153 18.01 -9.34 -18.11
N GLU A 154 18.52 -8.20 -17.64
CA GLU A 154 19.78 -8.12 -16.89
C GLU A 154 19.62 -7.21 -15.65
N TRP A 155 19.77 -7.81 -14.47
CA TRP A 155 19.98 -7.08 -13.22
C TRP A 155 21.42 -6.57 -13.17
N GLN A 156 21.64 -5.27 -12.93
CA GLN A 156 22.97 -4.66 -12.99
C GLN A 156 23.80 -4.86 -11.70
N GLY A 157 23.19 -5.32 -10.61
CA GLY A 157 23.88 -5.48 -9.33
C GLY A 157 24.00 -4.19 -8.54
N ASP A 158 23.06 -3.26 -8.70
CA ASP A 158 23.11 -1.94 -8.09
C ASP A 158 23.25 -2.01 -6.56
N TYR A 159 22.64 -3.02 -5.95
CA TYR A 159 22.62 -3.20 -4.49
C TYR A 159 22.72 -4.67 -4.12
N ALA A 160 23.16 -4.90 -2.87
CA ALA A 160 23.02 -6.22 -2.25
C ALA A 160 21.55 -6.50 -1.93
N VAL A 161 21.09 -7.71 -2.22
CA VAL A 161 19.72 -8.19 -2.03
C VAL A 161 19.76 -9.46 -1.19
N LYS A 162 18.99 -9.53 -0.09
CA LYS A 162 18.91 -10.74 0.74
C LYS A 162 18.07 -11.84 0.10
N SER A 163 16.99 -11.45 -0.59
CA SER A 163 16.09 -12.37 -1.27
C SER A 163 15.63 -11.76 -2.59
N MET A 164 16.07 -12.35 -3.71
CA MET A 164 15.61 -11.96 -5.04
C MET A 164 14.69 -13.03 -5.60
N LEU A 165 13.51 -12.59 -6.06
CA LEU A 165 12.52 -13.41 -6.76
C LEU A 165 12.36 -12.88 -8.17
N ILE A 166 12.11 -13.80 -9.10
CA ILE A 166 11.79 -13.47 -10.49
C ILE A 166 10.47 -14.14 -10.85
N GLN A 167 9.56 -13.37 -11.39
CA GLN A 167 8.32 -13.87 -11.98
C GLN A 167 8.32 -13.55 -13.47
N VAL A 168 8.00 -14.52 -14.30
CA VAL A 168 7.82 -14.33 -15.75
C VAL A 168 6.40 -14.69 -16.13
N GLN A 169 5.69 -13.77 -16.73
CA GLN A 169 4.38 -14.00 -17.33
C GLN A 169 4.54 -14.51 -18.75
N GLN A 170 3.94 -15.64 -19.08
CA GLN A 170 3.82 -16.08 -20.47
C GLN A 170 2.78 -15.22 -21.20
N PRO A 171 3.13 -14.60 -22.32
CA PRO A 171 2.15 -13.86 -23.12
C PRO A 171 0.98 -14.73 -23.57
N LEU A 172 -0.19 -14.17 -23.59
CA LEU A 172 -1.38 -14.88 -24.04
C LEU A 172 -1.21 -15.36 -25.50
N GLY A 173 -1.55 -16.62 -25.77
CA GLY A 173 -1.34 -17.25 -27.09
C GLY A 173 0.11 -17.69 -27.37
N ALA A 174 1.07 -17.40 -26.48
CA ALA A 174 2.42 -17.90 -26.61
C ALA A 174 2.52 -19.40 -26.32
N THR A 175 3.43 -20.06 -27.04
CA THR A 175 3.72 -21.50 -26.89
C THR A 175 5.23 -21.69 -26.81
N GLN A 176 5.69 -22.87 -26.40
CA GLN A 176 7.11 -23.25 -26.31
C GLN A 176 7.93 -22.21 -25.48
N MET A 177 7.37 -21.77 -24.35
CA MET A 177 8.06 -20.88 -23.43
C MET A 177 9.28 -21.57 -22.85
N THR A 178 10.44 -20.93 -22.97
CA THR A 178 11.72 -21.37 -22.39
C THR A 178 12.31 -20.23 -21.60
N ILE A 179 12.77 -20.52 -20.40
CA ILE A 179 13.37 -19.53 -19.49
C ILE A 179 14.70 -20.09 -18.98
N THR A 180 15.77 -19.29 -19.04
CA THR A 180 17.11 -19.66 -18.58
C THR A 180 17.68 -18.56 -17.67
N PRO A 181 18.09 -18.85 -16.44
CA PRO A 181 17.97 -20.16 -15.77
C PRO A 181 16.51 -20.60 -15.61
N ALA A 182 16.27 -21.90 -15.51
CA ALA A 182 14.93 -22.42 -15.36
C ALA A 182 14.28 -21.92 -14.08
N LEU A 183 13.10 -21.32 -14.21
CA LEU A 183 12.22 -21.01 -13.10
C LEU A 183 11.31 -22.22 -12.82
N GLY A 184 10.52 -22.16 -11.78
CA GLY A 184 9.58 -23.22 -11.43
C GLY A 184 8.62 -23.59 -12.57
N SER A 185 7.76 -24.56 -12.35
CA SER A 185 6.69 -24.93 -13.29
C SER A 185 5.72 -23.77 -13.48
N GLY A 186 5.19 -23.63 -14.71
CA GLY A 186 4.17 -22.64 -15.00
C GLY A 186 2.91 -22.87 -14.16
N VAL A 187 2.43 -21.83 -13.49
CA VAL A 187 1.22 -21.83 -12.69
C VAL A 187 0.17 -21.00 -13.40
N ALA A 188 -1.02 -21.59 -13.61
CA ALA A 188 -2.13 -20.87 -14.21
C ALA A 188 -2.64 -19.77 -13.27
N GLY A 189 -2.76 -18.56 -13.80
CA GLY A 189 -3.37 -17.40 -13.16
C GLY A 189 -4.69 -17.03 -13.79
N GLU A 190 -5.19 -15.87 -13.46
CA GLU A 190 -6.44 -15.35 -13.99
C GLU A 190 -6.35 -15.07 -15.50
N GLY A 191 -7.48 -15.15 -16.19
CA GLY A 191 -7.59 -14.83 -17.62
C GLY A 191 -6.83 -15.77 -18.56
N GLY A 192 -6.34 -16.92 -18.09
CA GLY A 192 -5.57 -17.89 -18.89
C GLY A 192 -4.10 -17.53 -19.01
N LEU A 193 -3.59 -16.59 -18.20
CA LEU A 193 -2.18 -16.30 -18.08
C LEU A 193 -1.45 -17.43 -17.33
N VAL A 194 -0.18 -17.62 -17.63
CA VAL A 194 0.69 -18.57 -16.94
C VAL A 194 1.90 -17.82 -16.38
N TYR A 195 2.23 -18.08 -15.12
CA TYR A 195 3.34 -17.44 -14.42
C TYR A 195 4.39 -18.48 -14.02
N TYR A 196 5.65 -18.15 -14.25
CA TYR A 196 6.81 -18.92 -13.84
C TYR A 196 7.54 -18.16 -12.75
N ASN A 197 7.64 -18.75 -11.57
CA ASN A 197 8.25 -18.14 -10.40
C ASN A 197 9.55 -18.84 -10.04
N GLY A 198 10.60 -18.09 -9.76
CA GLY A 198 11.88 -18.60 -9.33
C GLY A 198 12.52 -17.76 -8.26
N GLN A 199 13.11 -18.43 -7.28
CA GLN A 199 13.89 -17.79 -6.24
C GLN A 199 15.36 -17.82 -6.64
N VAL A 200 15.95 -16.64 -6.85
CA VAL A 200 17.40 -16.49 -7.11
C VAL A 200 18.18 -16.57 -5.79
N GLY A 201 17.57 -16.11 -4.69
CA GLY A 201 18.19 -16.05 -3.38
C GLY A 201 18.95 -14.75 -3.13
N ALA A 202 20.03 -14.83 -2.36
CA ALA A 202 20.84 -13.66 -2.04
C ALA A 202 21.76 -13.27 -3.22
N VAL A 203 21.79 -11.97 -3.53
CA VAL A 203 22.66 -11.41 -4.59
C VAL A 203 23.53 -10.32 -3.95
N THR A 204 24.83 -10.39 -4.15
CA THR A 204 25.76 -9.36 -3.65
C THR A 204 25.76 -8.15 -4.58
N ALA A 205 26.09 -6.98 -4.04
CA ALA A 205 26.27 -5.78 -4.85
C ALA A 205 27.33 -6.02 -5.95
N ASN A 206 27.17 -5.38 -7.08
CA ASN A 206 27.99 -5.53 -8.30
C ASN A 206 27.91 -6.91 -8.96
N THR A 207 27.00 -7.78 -8.52
CA THR A 207 26.77 -9.08 -9.18
C THR A 207 25.62 -8.94 -10.18
N LYS A 208 25.95 -9.14 -11.45
CA LYS A 208 24.97 -9.15 -12.52
C LYS A 208 24.25 -10.48 -12.58
N PHE A 209 22.96 -10.42 -12.86
CA PHE A 209 22.12 -11.60 -13.05
C PHE A 209 21.30 -11.44 -14.32
N LYS A 210 21.23 -12.52 -15.13
CA LYS A 210 20.49 -12.49 -16.40
C LYS A 210 19.41 -13.55 -16.42
N VAL A 211 18.28 -13.18 -17.01
CA VAL A 211 17.22 -14.11 -17.39
C VAL A 211 16.98 -13.99 -18.88
N PHE A 212 17.23 -15.10 -19.59
CA PHE A 212 16.87 -15.24 -20.99
C PHE A 212 15.51 -15.93 -21.09
N LEU A 213 14.63 -15.38 -21.91
CA LEU A 213 13.35 -16.00 -22.23
C LEU A 213 13.13 -16.05 -23.72
N SER A 214 12.50 -17.11 -24.20
CA SER A 214 12.05 -17.22 -25.57
C SER A 214 10.70 -17.95 -25.65
N TYR A 215 9.91 -17.62 -26.66
CA TYR A 215 8.60 -18.20 -26.89
C TYR A 215 8.18 -18.05 -28.36
N GLN A 216 7.19 -18.84 -28.79
CA GLN A 216 6.60 -18.71 -30.10
C GLN A 216 5.20 -18.11 -30.00
N LYS A 217 4.89 -17.17 -30.89
CA LYS A 217 3.58 -16.54 -30.96
C LYS A 217 3.10 -16.43 -32.40
N PRO A 218 1.77 -16.68 -32.67
CA PRO A 218 1.24 -16.68 -34.03
C PRO A 218 1.06 -15.27 -34.59
N ASP A 219 0.93 -14.27 -33.72
CA ASP A 219 0.61 -12.90 -34.08
C ASP A 219 1.24 -11.88 -33.08
N ASP A 220 0.98 -10.61 -33.28
CA ASP A 220 1.42 -9.52 -32.40
C ASP A 220 0.34 -9.05 -31.41
N SER A 221 -0.67 -9.88 -31.13
CA SER A 221 -1.70 -9.55 -30.14
C SER A 221 -1.07 -9.36 -28.75
N LEU A 222 -1.62 -8.42 -27.98
CA LEU A 222 -1.18 -8.16 -26.60
C LEU A 222 -2.06 -8.91 -25.60
N SER A 223 -1.53 -9.17 -24.42
CA SER A 223 -2.23 -9.96 -23.39
C SER A 223 -3.35 -9.18 -22.73
N ALA A 224 -3.11 -7.93 -22.34
CA ALA A 224 -4.05 -7.11 -21.58
C ALA A 224 -5.40 -6.85 -22.27
N PRO A 225 -5.47 -6.52 -23.57
CA PRO A 225 -6.77 -6.34 -24.26
C PRO A 225 -7.59 -7.62 -24.36
N ALA A 226 -6.92 -8.78 -24.38
CA ALA A 226 -7.60 -10.08 -24.43
C ALA A 226 -8.14 -10.51 -23.07
N LEU A 227 -7.54 -10.02 -21.99
CA LEU A 227 -8.07 -10.15 -20.65
C LEU A 227 -9.28 -9.21 -20.60
N LYS A 228 -10.48 -9.71 -20.42
CA LYS A 228 -11.67 -8.89 -20.20
C LYS A 228 -11.58 -8.14 -18.86
N VAL A 229 -10.53 -7.35 -18.71
CA VAL A 229 -10.37 -6.44 -17.58
C VAL A 229 -11.42 -5.36 -17.82
N GLN A 230 -12.45 -5.33 -17.00
CA GLN A 230 -13.26 -4.14 -16.87
C GLN A 230 -12.28 -3.03 -16.46
N PRO A 231 -12.09 -1.98 -17.29
CA PRO A 231 -11.25 -0.87 -16.85
C PRO A 231 -11.84 -0.42 -15.53
N SER A 232 -11.02 -0.41 -14.48
CA SER A 232 -11.34 0.37 -13.29
C SER A 232 -11.72 1.74 -13.84
N SER A 233 -12.98 2.14 -13.60
CA SER A 233 -13.51 3.43 -14.09
C SER A 233 -12.42 4.46 -13.89
N PRO A 234 -12.07 5.27 -14.94
CA PRO A 234 -11.02 6.25 -14.79
C PRO A 234 -11.36 7.00 -13.51
N ILE A 235 -10.36 7.18 -12.64
CA ILE A 235 -10.46 8.11 -11.54
C ILE A 235 -10.51 9.48 -12.24
N THR A 236 -11.68 9.81 -12.71
CA THR A 236 -12.01 11.19 -13.06
C THR A 236 -11.72 11.95 -11.79
N PRO A 237 -10.90 13.01 -11.79
CA PRO A 237 -10.83 13.89 -10.64
C PRO A 237 -12.29 14.23 -10.38
N GLN A 238 -12.85 13.70 -9.32
CA GLN A 238 -14.21 14.04 -8.90
C GLN A 238 -14.19 15.54 -8.65
N THR A 239 -14.53 16.28 -9.67
CA THR A 239 -15.29 17.50 -9.47
C THR A 239 -16.39 17.05 -8.54
N SER A 240 -16.33 17.48 -7.31
CA SER A 240 -17.22 17.11 -6.21
C SER A 240 -18.68 17.36 -6.60
N GLY A 241 -19.20 16.51 -7.48
CA GLY A 241 -20.61 16.26 -7.58
C GLY A 241 -20.96 15.49 -6.31
N ARG A 242 -21.49 16.23 -5.36
CA ARG A 242 -22.04 15.79 -4.10
C ARG A 242 -23.04 14.66 -4.40
N THR A 243 -22.57 13.44 -4.52
CA THR A 243 -23.45 12.28 -4.42
C THR A 243 -23.98 12.32 -2.99
N PHE A 244 -25.29 12.51 -2.87
CA PHE A 244 -25.98 12.47 -1.60
C PHE A 244 -25.75 11.10 -0.97
N ASN A 245 -24.71 10.99 -0.17
CA ASN A 245 -24.45 9.79 0.59
C ASN A 245 -25.34 9.89 1.84
N LEU A 246 -26.39 9.08 1.88
CA LEU A 246 -27.35 9.09 2.98
C LEU A 246 -26.66 8.90 4.34
N MET A 247 -25.50 8.25 4.34
CA MET A 247 -24.68 8.03 5.53
C MET A 247 -24.10 9.33 6.12
N ASP A 248 -23.83 10.34 5.29
CA ASP A 248 -23.26 11.62 5.77
C ASP A 248 -24.32 12.43 6.53
N TYR A 249 -25.60 12.17 6.28
CA TYR A 249 -26.73 12.82 6.94
C TYR A 249 -27.30 12.01 8.11
N LEU A 250 -26.89 10.76 8.27
CA LEU A 250 -27.40 9.87 9.32
C LEU A 250 -27.27 10.46 10.73
N PRO A 251 -26.14 11.11 11.12
CA PRO A 251 -26.02 11.74 12.43
C PRO A 251 -27.01 12.91 12.62
N TRP A 252 -27.25 13.69 11.57
CA TRP A 252 -28.19 14.81 11.61
C TRP A 252 -29.65 14.37 11.63
N ILE A 253 -30.00 13.28 10.92
CA ILE A 253 -31.32 12.66 10.94
C ILE A 253 -31.61 12.09 12.32
N LEU A 254 -30.67 11.34 12.92
CA LEU A 254 -30.82 10.81 14.26
C LEU A 254 -30.86 11.89 15.33
N GLY A 255 -30.03 12.94 15.19
CA GLY A 255 -30.06 14.10 16.08
C GLY A 255 -31.37 14.86 16.01
N GLY A 256 -31.88 15.13 14.81
CA GLY A 256 -33.16 15.76 14.58
C GLY A 256 -34.35 14.97 15.13
N ALA A 257 -34.35 13.63 14.90
CA ALA A 257 -35.37 12.74 15.46
C ALA A 257 -35.33 12.73 17.00
N GLY A 258 -34.14 12.75 17.61
CA GLY A 258 -33.97 12.85 19.05
C GLY A 258 -34.56 14.13 19.65
N VAL A 259 -34.31 15.27 19.01
CA VAL A 259 -34.86 16.57 19.42
C VAL A 259 -36.39 16.59 19.30
N LEU A 260 -36.96 16.03 18.21
CA LEU A 260 -38.41 15.96 18.03
C LEU A 260 -39.08 15.06 19.07
N LEU A 261 -38.45 13.94 19.43
CA LEU A 261 -38.96 13.06 20.51
C LEU A 261 -38.88 13.73 21.89
N ALA A 262 -37.81 14.47 22.17
CA ALA A 262 -37.67 15.21 23.42
C ALA A 262 -38.69 16.35 23.52
N ALA A 263 -38.89 17.10 22.42
CA ALA A 263 -39.87 18.17 22.37
C ALA A 263 -41.32 17.64 22.46
N GLY A 264 -41.63 16.55 21.71
CA GLY A 264 -42.95 15.89 21.75
C GLY A 264 -43.25 15.28 23.13
N GLY A 265 -42.28 14.59 23.70
CA GLY A 265 -42.37 14.03 25.07
C GLY A 265 -42.55 15.11 26.15
N GLY A 266 -41.80 16.21 26.02
CA GLY A 266 -41.93 17.37 26.93
C GLY A 266 -43.28 18.05 26.84
N LEU A 267 -43.79 18.25 25.62
CA LEU A 267 -45.13 18.82 25.41
C LEU A 267 -46.23 17.90 25.92
N TRP A 268 -46.11 16.59 25.68
CA TRP A 268 -47.06 15.61 26.19
C TRP A 268 -47.04 15.54 27.72
N TYR A 269 -45.87 15.55 28.34
CA TYR A 269 -45.68 15.58 29.79
C TYR A 269 -46.25 16.85 30.38
N TRP A 270 -46.02 18.01 29.75
CA TRP A 270 -46.58 19.28 30.24
C TRP A 270 -48.11 19.35 30.11
N ARG A 271 -48.66 18.72 29.08
CA ARG A 271 -50.11 18.57 28.92
C ARG A 271 -50.72 17.63 29.96
N SER A 272 -50.12 16.52 30.24
CA SER A 272 -50.61 15.56 31.26
C SER A 272 -50.61 16.15 32.65
N ILE A 273 -49.62 16.96 33.02
CA ILE A 273 -49.59 17.66 34.31
C ILE A 273 -50.72 18.72 34.38
N ARG A 274 -51.13 19.35 33.27
CA ARG A 274 -52.23 20.31 33.25
C ARG A 274 -53.59 19.64 33.39
N GLU A 275 -53.75 18.41 32.94
CA GLU A 275 -54.99 17.67 33.10
C GLU A 275 -55.18 17.17 34.53
N GLU A 276 -54.11 16.73 35.24
CA GLU A 276 -54.18 16.35 36.63
C GLU A 276 -54.58 17.52 37.59
N ARG A 277 -54.32 18.74 37.23
CA ARG A 277 -54.71 19.89 38.04
C ARG A 277 -56.20 20.27 37.90
N ARG A 278 -56.95 19.67 37.00
CA ARG A 278 -58.41 19.96 36.82
C ARG A 278 -59.36 18.99 37.49
N THR A 279 -58.85 17.92 38.17
CA THR A 279 -59.69 16.93 38.81
C THR A 279 -59.42 16.75 40.29
N PHE A 280 -59.07 17.84 41.01
CA PHE A 280 -59.21 17.84 42.47
C PHE A 280 -60.59 18.42 42.83
N SER A 281 -61.61 17.59 42.66
CA SER A 281 -62.88 17.79 43.33
C SER A 281 -63.04 16.67 44.38
N LEU A 282 -63.07 17.07 45.60
CA LEU A 282 -63.22 16.27 46.80
C LEU A 282 -64.48 15.39 46.75
N LYS A 283 -64.37 14.09 47.02
CA LYS A 283 -65.42 13.29 47.62
C LYS A 283 -64.81 12.25 48.59
N PRO A 284 -65.48 11.96 49.70
CA PRO A 284 -64.85 11.41 50.89
C PRO A 284 -64.84 9.88 50.96
N ILE A 285 -63.91 9.44 51.73
CA ILE A 285 -63.59 8.17 52.36
C ILE A 285 -64.82 7.29 52.74
N ILE A 286 -64.80 6.02 52.42
CA ILE A 286 -65.19 4.90 53.32
C ILE A 286 -64.39 3.63 53.02
N ALA A 287 -63.78 3.20 54.00
CA ALA A 287 -63.15 2.02 54.56
C ALA A 287 -63.18 0.64 53.92
N ARG A 288 -62.03 -0.03 54.14
CA ARG A 288 -61.91 -1.44 54.57
C ARG A 288 -61.73 -2.50 53.47
N GLY A 289 -60.53 -3.06 53.39
CA GLY A 289 -60.22 -4.35 52.80
C GLY A 289 -58.75 -4.69 52.95
N LYS A 290 -58.44 -5.75 53.68
CA LYS A 290 -57.13 -6.27 54.09
C LYS A 290 -56.11 -6.48 52.96
N PRO A 291 -54.80 -6.46 53.23
CA PRO A 291 -53.77 -6.72 52.26
C PRO A 291 -53.69 -8.19 51.90
N LYS A 292 -53.67 -8.47 50.62
CA LYS A 292 -53.36 -9.79 50.08
C LYS A 292 -51.87 -9.81 49.77
N GLU A 293 -51.12 -10.70 50.39
CA GLU A 293 -49.73 -10.99 50.12
C GLU A 293 -49.56 -11.28 48.63
N SER A 294 -48.73 -10.49 47.95
CA SER A 294 -48.28 -10.80 46.57
C SER A 294 -47.04 -11.68 46.66
N SER A 295 -47.22 -12.92 46.23
CA SER A 295 -46.12 -13.85 45.92
C SER A 295 -45.13 -13.17 44.96
N LEU A 296 -43.84 -13.24 45.31
CA LEU A 296 -42.70 -12.87 44.46
C LEU A 296 -42.76 -13.71 43.21
N ASP A 297 -43.10 -13.06 42.10
CA ASP A 297 -43.09 -13.62 40.75
C ASP A 297 -41.60 -13.72 40.30
N GLU A 298 -41.05 -14.91 40.42
CA GLU A 298 -39.66 -15.24 40.09
C GLU A 298 -39.50 -15.30 38.60
N ARG A 299 -39.18 -14.14 37.96
CA ARG A 299 -39.02 -14.02 36.53
C ARG A 299 -37.68 -14.58 36.09
N ILE A 300 -37.70 -15.72 35.37
CA ILE A 300 -36.52 -16.39 34.85
C ILE A 300 -36.08 -15.73 33.54
N TYR A 301 -34.81 -15.35 33.46
CA TYR A 301 -34.18 -14.82 32.25
C TYR A 301 -33.15 -15.79 31.72
N CYS A 302 -33.04 -15.90 30.39
CA CYS A 302 -32.02 -16.71 29.72
C CYS A 302 -30.63 -16.13 29.95
N TYR A 303 -29.74 -16.88 30.55
CA TYR A 303 -28.35 -16.46 30.82
C TYR A 303 -27.51 -16.22 29.53
N GLN A 304 -27.91 -16.78 28.38
CA GLN A 304 -27.19 -16.65 27.14
C GLN A 304 -27.59 -15.40 26.34
N CYS A 305 -28.87 -15.04 26.29
CA CYS A 305 -29.37 -13.94 25.46
C CYS A 305 -30.17 -12.87 26.22
N GLY A 306 -30.32 -12.98 27.54
CA GLY A 306 -30.97 -11.97 28.38
C GLY A 306 -32.49 -11.86 28.23
N LYS A 307 -33.14 -12.61 27.34
CA LYS A 307 -34.58 -12.57 27.16
C LYS A 307 -35.32 -13.35 28.24
N GLN A 308 -36.48 -12.82 28.63
CA GLN A 308 -37.36 -13.44 29.63
C GLN A 308 -37.92 -14.77 29.10
N ALA A 309 -37.84 -15.83 29.91
CA ALA A 309 -38.40 -17.11 29.60
C ALA A 309 -39.85 -17.19 30.09
N GLY A 310 -40.70 -17.96 29.41
CA GLY A 310 -42.06 -18.25 29.85
C GLY A 310 -42.08 -19.22 31.01
N GLU A 311 -43.16 -19.17 31.81
CA GLU A 311 -43.39 -20.10 32.88
C GLU A 311 -43.43 -21.56 32.34
N GLY A 312 -42.54 -22.43 32.86
CA GLY A 312 -42.48 -23.83 32.43
C GLY A 312 -41.52 -24.13 31.25
N ASP A 313 -40.89 -23.12 30.64
CA ASP A 313 -39.95 -23.33 29.52
C ASP A 313 -38.67 -24.04 29.99
N ILE A 314 -38.27 -25.10 29.28
CA ILE A 314 -37.01 -25.82 29.50
C ILE A 314 -35.89 -25.27 28.61
N PHE A 315 -36.27 -24.67 27.49
CA PHE A 315 -35.35 -24.04 26.52
C PHE A 315 -35.79 -22.62 26.20
N CYS A 316 -34.84 -21.73 25.99
CA CYS A 316 -35.13 -20.37 25.56
C CYS A 316 -35.69 -20.35 24.14
N ARG A 317 -36.90 -19.84 23.96
CA ARG A 317 -37.58 -19.74 22.64
C ARG A 317 -36.85 -18.83 21.63
N SER A 318 -35.93 -18.00 22.13
CA SER A 318 -35.22 -17.02 21.27
C SER A 318 -33.85 -17.54 20.79
N CYS A 319 -33.10 -18.29 21.59
CA CYS A 319 -31.76 -18.75 21.23
C CYS A 319 -31.56 -20.27 21.38
N GLY A 320 -32.58 -21.02 21.79
CA GLY A 320 -32.52 -22.49 21.96
C GLY A 320 -31.72 -23.00 23.15
N THR A 321 -31.14 -22.13 23.99
CA THR A 321 -30.33 -22.52 25.12
C THR A 321 -31.20 -23.13 26.25
N ARG A 322 -30.75 -24.24 26.84
CA ARG A 322 -31.44 -24.88 27.97
C ARG A 322 -31.37 -23.99 29.21
N LEU A 323 -32.54 -23.68 29.76
CA LEU A 323 -32.66 -22.88 30.97
C LEU A 323 -32.32 -23.74 32.21
N ARG A 324 -31.51 -23.20 33.15
CA ARG A 324 -31.28 -23.83 34.44
C ARG A 324 -32.42 -23.43 35.39
N LYS A 325 -33.11 -24.40 35.94
CA LYS A 325 -33.94 -24.22 37.14
C LYS A 325 -33.04 -24.52 38.32
N GLU A 326 -32.82 -23.54 39.16
CA GLU A 326 -32.32 -23.80 40.51
C GLU A 326 -33.45 -24.37 41.38
#